data_8713b47df94ee64cc6dac022a60ff08d
#
_entry.id   8713b47df94ee64cc6dac022a60ff08d
#
_cell.length_a   1.000
_cell.length_b   1.000
_cell.length_c   1.000
_cell.angle_alpha   90.00
_cell.angle_beta   90.00
_cell.angle_gamma   90.00
#
_symmetry.space_group_name_H-M   'P 1'
#
loop_
_entity.id
_entity.type
_entity.pdbx_description
1 polymer ?
#
loop_
_entity_poly.entity_id
_entity_poly.type
_entity_poly.pdbx_seq_one_letter_code
_entity_poly.pdbx_strand_id
1 'polypeptide(L)'
;MKTEKCNVGFADIFSENQSKNKAKTRELCFALNHTPPGNAAAKNKIISLLLPNAKNEIEIMPPFYCDFGSNCFIESNSFIGYNACFCDYDKIIIGSGCYIGPFCSVYTFSFMPENPGSPVSKPVIIEKDVYICGDVKIMPGAKIGKGSVICAGSVVFGNIPSGVVAAGNPCVPVGKVK
;
A
#
# COMPACT_ATOMS: atom_id res chain seq x y z
N MET A 1 15.07 13.68 14.67
CA MET A 1 15.31 12.56 13.74
C MET A 1 15.42 13.17 12.35
N LYS A 2 16.65 13.17 11.77
CA LYS A 2 16.87 13.70 10.41
C LYS A 2 16.16 12.77 9.43
N THR A 3 15.16 13.25 8.73
CA THR A 3 14.55 12.56 7.60
C THR A 3 15.60 12.52 6.49
N GLU A 4 16.20 11.36 6.27
CA GLU A 4 16.97 11.13 5.06
C GLU A 4 16.01 11.28 3.87
N LYS A 5 16.22 12.31 3.07
CA LYS A 5 15.55 12.48 1.79
C LYS A 5 16.10 11.41 0.86
N CYS A 6 15.39 10.34 0.67
CA CYS A 6 15.67 9.41 -0.41
C CYS A 6 15.30 10.13 -1.71
N ASN A 7 16.28 10.79 -2.32
CA ASN A 7 16.11 11.42 -3.64
C ASN A 7 16.22 10.32 -4.70
N VAL A 8 15.11 9.68 -5.03
CA VAL A 8 15.04 8.81 -6.20
C VAL A 8 14.86 9.70 -7.43
N GLY A 9 15.87 9.85 -8.24
CA GLY A 9 15.80 10.62 -9.48
C GLY A 9 14.90 9.91 -10.52
N PHE A 10 14.37 10.67 -11.49
CA PHE A 10 13.58 10.08 -12.58
C PHE A 10 14.35 8.97 -13.31
N ALA A 11 15.68 9.15 -13.49
CA ALA A 11 16.56 8.13 -14.06
C ALA A 11 16.66 6.86 -13.21
N ASP A 12 16.54 6.97 -11.89
CA ASP A 12 16.62 5.81 -10.99
C ASP A 12 15.39 4.91 -11.09
N ILE A 13 14.23 5.50 -11.42
CA ILE A 13 12.97 4.74 -11.61
C ILE A 13 13.08 3.78 -12.79
N PHE A 14 13.90 4.11 -13.78
CA PHE A 14 14.12 3.34 -15.00
C PHE A 14 15.50 2.66 -15.05
N SER A 15 16.23 2.62 -13.92
CA SER A 15 17.52 1.94 -13.86
C SER A 15 17.36 0.44 -14.17
N GLU A 16 18.40 -0.16 -14.79
CA GLU A 16 18.36 -1.59 -15.17
C GLU A 16 18.10 -2.53 -13.96
N ASN A 17 18.66 -2.23 -12.79
CA ASN A 17 18.47 -3.03 -11.59
C ASN A 17 17.02 -2.97 -11.08
N GLN A 18 16.40 -1.81 -11.11
CA GLN A 18 14.99 -1.67 -10.77
C GLN A 18 14.09 -2.35 -11.81
N SER A 19 14.44 -2.24 -13.08
CA SER A 19 13.71 -2.90 -14.16
C SER A 19 13.71 -4.42 -14.02
N LYS A 20 14.83 -5.04 -13.66
CA LYS A 20 14.92 -6.49 -13.40
C LYS A 20 14.09 -6.93 -12.19
N ASN A 21 14.15 -6.17 -11.08
CA ASN A 21 13.36 -6.48 -9.90
C ASN A 21 11.86 -6.36 -10.18
N LYS A 22 11.45 -5.32 -10.87
CA LYS A 22 10.05 -5.14 -11.28
C LYS A 22 9.57 -6.21 -12.26
N ALA A 23 10.42 -6.70 -13.16
CA ALA A 23 10.05 -7.79 -14.06
C ALA A 23 9.66 -9.05 -13.26
N LYS A 24 10.49 -9.46 -12.30
CA LYS A 24 10.19 -10.59 -11.41
C LYS A 24 8.90 -10.38 -10.61
N THR A 25 8.70 -9.18 -10.07
CA THR A 25 7.47 -8.84 -9.33
C THR A 25 6.24 -8.93 -10.22
N ARG A 26 6.31 -8.46 -11.46
CA ARG A 26 5.22 -8.56 -12.44
C ARG A 26 4.87 -10.00 -12.78
N GLU A 27 5.86 -10.88 -12.91
CA GLU A 27 5.64 -12.32 -13.10
C GLU A 27 4.91 -12.95 -11.91
N LEU A 28 5.28 -12.58 -10.68
CA LEU A 28 4.61 -13.05 -9.47
C LEU A 28 3.18 -12.49 -9.35
N CYS A 29 2.97 -11.22 -9.66
CA CYS A 29 1.62 -10.63 -9.71
C CYS A 29 0.76 -11.34 -10.77
N PHE A 30 1.31 -11.59 -11.97
CA PHE A 30 0.60 -12.34 -12.99
C PHE A 30 0.24 -13.74 -12.51
N ALA A 31 1.18 -14.48 -11.92
CA ALA A 31 0.91 -15.81 -11.38
C ALA A 31 -0.15 -15.80 -10.28
N LEU A 32 -0.10 -14.83 -9.34
CA LEU A 32 -1.11 -14.67 -8.30
C LEU A 32 -2.50 -14.42 -8.90
N ASN A 33 -2.57 -13.50 -9.85
CA ASN A 33 -3.83 -13.04 -10.44
C ASN A 33 -4.50 -14.08 -11.34
N HIS A 34 -3.75 -15.10 -11.81
CA HIS A 34 -4.26 -16.20 -12.62
C HIS A 34 -4.34 -17.53 -11.84
N THR A 35 -4.05 -17.51 -10.54
CA THR A 35 -4.20 -18.72 -9.70
C THR A 35 -5.68 -19.01 -9.49
N PRO A 36 -6.16 -20.23 -9.76
CA PRO A 36 -7.54 -20.60 -9.51
C PRO A 36 -7.95 -20.36 -8.06
N PRO A 37 -9.14 -19.81 -7.79
CA PRO A 37 -9.58 -19.45 -6.43
C PRO A 37 -9.52 -20.59 -5.42
N GLY A 38 -9.75 -21.82 -5.84
CA GLY A 38 -9.68 -23.01 -4.98
C GLY A 38 -8.26 -23.47 -4.63
N ASN A 39 -7.22 -22.90 -5.25
CA ASN A 39 -5.84 -23.33 -5.01
C ASN A 39 -5.14 -22.43 -3.96
N ALA A 40 -5.62 -22.50 -2.71
CA ALA A 40 -5.11 -21.69 -1.61
C ALA A 40 -3.60 -21.93 -1.35
N ALA A 41 -3.11 -23.17 -1.51
CA ALA A 41 -1.70 -23.50 -1.29
C ALA A 41 -0.80 -22.77 -2.29
N ALA A 42 -1.13 -22.79 -3.59
CA ALA A 42 -0.39 -22.06 -4.61
C ALA A 42 -0.46 -20.55 -4.38
N LYS A 43 -1.65 -20.02 -4.07
CA LYS A 43 -1.85 -18.60 -3.73
C LYS A 43 -0.92 -18.17 -2.61
N ASN A 44 -0.91 -18.87 -1.48
CA ASN A 44 -0.11 -18.51 -0.31
C ASN A 44 1.40 -18.60 -0.60
N LYS A 45 1.83 -19.60 -1.37
CA LYS A 45 3.24 -19.71 -1.82
C LYS A 45 3.65 -18.50 -2.68
N ILE A 46 2.80 -18.07 -3.61
CA ILE A 46 3.11 -16.91 -4.46
C ILE A 46 3.12 -15.64 -3.60
N ILE A 47 2.18 -15.45 -2.69
CA ILE A 47 2.13 -14.30 -1.79
C ILE A 47 3.43 -14.21 -0.96
N SER A 48 3.92 -15.32 -0.41
CA SER A 48 5.15 -15.32 0.38
C SER A 48 6.40 -14.95 -0.43
N LEU A 49 6.42 -15.25 -1.73
CA LEU A 49 7.49 -14.84 -2.64
C LEU A 49 7.37 -13.39 -3.08
N LEU A 50 6.14 -12.92 -3.28
CA LEU A 50 5.83 -11.57 -3.74
C LEU A 50 6.01 -10.53 -2.62
N LEU A 51 5.59 -10.88 -1.41
CA LEU A 51 5.59 -10.00 -0.23
C LEU A 51 6.40 -10.63 0.92
N PRO A 52 7.74 -10.70 0.79
CA PRO A 52 8.59 -11.42 1.74
C PRO A 52 8.59 -10.86 3.16
N ASN A 53 8.14 -9.61 3.34
CA ASN A 53 8.03 -8.95 4.64
C ASN A 53 6.59 -8.92 5.20
N ALA A 54 5.66 -9.60 4.53
CA ALA A 54 4.33 -9.82 5.09
C ALA A 54 4.35 -10.99 6.08
N LYS A 55 3.58 -10.87 7.15
CA LYS A 55 3.41 -11.94 8.14
C LYS A 55 2.48 -13.04 7.60
N ASN A 56 2.44 -14.17 8.31
CA ASN A 56 1.43 -15.19 8.07
C ASN A 56 0.03 -14.63 8.40
N GLU A 57 -1.01 -15.33 7.92
CA GLU A 57 -2.42 -14.97 8.20
C GLU A 57 -2.86 -13.62 7.61
N ILE A 58 -2.29 -13.26 6.46
CA ILE A 58 -2.85 -12.19 5.62
C ILE A 58 -3.69 -12.80 4.50
N GLU A 59 -4.75 -12.11 4.12
CA GLU A 59 -5.55 -12.48 2.97
C GLU A 59 -5.47 -11.40 1.88
N ILE A 60 -5.15 -11.83 0.67
CA ILE A 60 -5.13 -10.97 -0.52
C ILE A 60 -6.09 -11.55 -1.55
N MET A 61 -7.05 -10.72 -1.97
CA MET A 61 -7.98 -11.04 -3.05
C MET A 61 -7.42 -10.57 -4.38
N PRO A 62 -7.10 -11.49 -5.30
CA PRO A 62 -6.69 -11.09 -6.64
C PRO A 62 -7.84 -10.41 -7.43
N PRO A 63 -7.51 -9.54 -8.41
CA PRO A 63 -6.16 -9.12 -8.79
C PRO A 63 -5.49 -8.18 -7.78
N PHE A 64 -4.17 -8.35 -7.61
CA PHE A 64 -3.32 -7.50 -6.77
C PHE A 64 -2.08 -7.10 -7.56
N TYR A 65 -1.60 -5.87 -7.36
CA TYR A 65 -0.43 -5.33 -8.05
C TYR A 65 0.48 -4.59 -7.08
N CYS A 66 1.79 -4.75 -7.27
CA CYS A 66 2.81 -3.94 -6.59
C CYS A 66 4.02 -3.73 -7.50
N ASP A 67 4.85 -2.74 -7.18
CA ASP A 67 6.08 -2.46 -7.94
C ASP A 67 7.22 -3.40 -7.55
N PHE A 68 7.48 -3.57 -6.26
CA PHE A 68 8.58 -4.39 -5.73
C PHE A 68 8.10 -5.50 -4.79
N GLY A 69 7.05 -5.27 -4.01
CA GLY A 69 6.54 -6.17 -2.98
C GLY A 69 7.44 -6.26 -1.73
N SER A 70 8.76 -6.16 -1.91
CA SER A 70 9.73 -6.20 -0.81
C SER A 70 9.66 -5.00 0.15
N ASN A 71 9.02 -3.91 -0.26
CA ASN A 71 8.83 -2.74 0.60
C ASN A 71 7.48 -2.76 1.34
N CYS A 72 6.68 -3.82 1.17
CA CYS A 72 5.41 -4.00 1.85
C CYS A 72 5.59 -4.81 3.14
N PHE A 73 5.38 -4.18 4.29
CA PHE A 73 5.42 -4.75 5.63
C PHE A 73 3.98 -4.85 6.13
N ILE A 74 3.42 -6.06 6.14
CA ILE A 74 2.00 -6.29 6.45
C ILE A 74 1.91 -7.24 7.63
N GLU A 75 1.30 -6.80 8.72
CA GLU A 75 1.11 -7.60 9.92
C GLU A 75 -0.10 -8.55 9.80
N SER A 76 -0.13 -9.56 10.66
CA SER A 76 -1.13 -10.64 10.67
C SER A 76 -2.58 -10.15 10.76
N ASN A 77 -3.52 -10.99 10.35
CA ASN A 77 -4.96 -10.75 10.37
C ASN A 77 -5.40 -9.53 9.55
N SER A 78 -4.65 -9.20 8.50
CA SER A 78 -5.00 -8.11 7.59
C SER A 78 -5.55 -8.65 6.29
N PHE A 79 -6.55 -7.93 5.75
CA PHE A 79 -7.23 -8.25 4.51
C PHE A 79 -6.96 -7.17 3.45
N ILE A 80 -6.66 -7.58 2.22
CA ILE A 80 -6.46 -6.69 1.07
C ILE A 80 -7.42 -7.12 -0.04
N GLY A 81 -8.35 -6.22 -0.37
CA GLY A 81 -9.38 -6.41 -1.38
C GLY A 81 -8.82 -6.43 -2.81
N TYR A 82 -9.65 -6.92 -3.71
CA TYR A 82 -9.28 -7.06 -5.13
C TYR A 82 -9.00 -5.71 -5.80
N ASN A 83 -8.16 -5.75 -6.84
CA ASN A 83 -7.67 -4.58 -7.58
C ASN A 83 -6.92 -3.57 -6.71
N ALA A 84 -6.33 -4.00 -5.60
CA ALA A 84 -5.42 -3.16 -4.84
C ALA A 84 -4.10 -2.99 -5.60
N CYS A 85 -3.54 -1.76 -5.55
CA CYS A 85 -2.30 -1.41 -6.22
C CYS A 85 -1.35 -0.70 -5.24
N PHE A 86 -0.19 -1.29 -4.99
CA PHE A 86 0.82 -0.76 -4.07
C PHE A 86 2.05 -0.31 -4.84
N CYS A 87 2.22 1.01 -4.98
CA CYS A 87 3.41 1.62 -5.57
C CYS A 87 4.47 1.79 -4.48
N ASP A 88 5.12 0.69 -4.13
CA ASP A 88 6.00 0.53 -2.98
C ASP A 88 7.46 0.90 -3.28
N TYR A 89 7.72 2.13 -3.72
CA TYR A 89 9.09 2.68 -3.87
C TYR A 89 9.75 2.95 -2.52
N ASP A 90 8.97 3.26 -1.50
CA ASP A 90 9.36 3.32 -0.09
C ASP A 90 8.45 2.37 0.69
N LYS A 91 8.63 2.29 1.99
CA LYS A 91 7.92 1.34 2.86
C LYS A 91 6.42 1.62 2.90
N ILE A 92 5.64 0.57 2.70
CA ILE A 92 4.23 0.49 3.05
C ILE A 92 4.13 -0.37 4.30
N ILE A 93 3.71 0.22 5.41
CA ILE A 93 3.62 -0.45 6.71
C ILE A 93 2.14 -0.54 7.08
N ILE A 94 1.62 -1.76 7.18
CA ILE A 94 0.22 -2.05 7.52
C ILE A 94 0.21 -2.85 8.82
N GLY A 95 -0.39 -2.28 9.85
CA GLY A 95 -0.56 -2.91 11.16
C GLY A 95 -1.52 -4.10 11.13
N SER A 96 -1.58 -4.84 12.23
CA SER A 96 -2.44 -6.00 12.37
C SER A 96 -3.93 -5.64 12.34
N GLY A 97 -4.76 -6.56 11.85
CA GLY A 97 -6.22 -6.42 11.87
C GLY A 97 -6.76 -5.34 10.93
N CYS A 98 -6.01 -4.97 9.90
CA CYS A 98 -6.43 -3.96 8.95
C CYS A 98 -7.29 -4.55 7.83
N TYR A 99 -8.30 -3.81 7.42
CA TYR A 99 -9.09 -4.08 6.23
C TYR A 99 -8.83 -3.02 5.17
N ILE A 100 -8.31 -3.43 4.02
CA ILE A 100 -8.11 -2.58 2.84
C ILE A 100 -9.14 -3.00 1.80
N GLY A 101 -10.11 -2.13 1.52
CA GLY A 101 -11.17 -2.38 0.57
C GLY A 101 -10.69 -2.52 -0.88
N PRO A 102 -11.60 -2.92 -1.79
CA PRO A 102 -11.24 -3.09 -3.19
C PRO A 102 -10.87 -1.77 -3.86
N PHE A 103 -10.07 -1.85 -4.94
CA PHE A 103 -9.61 -0.70 -5.74
C PHE A 103 -8.78 0.35 -4.98
N CYS A 104 -8.32 0.03 -3.77
CA CYS A 104 -7.43 0.92 -3.03
C CYS A 104 -6.04 0.99 -3.66
N SER A 105 -5.45 2.19 -3.64
CA SER A 105 -4.09 2.40 -4.11
C SER A 105 -3.26 3.06 -3.03
N VAL A 106 -2.04 2.56 -2.84
CA VAL A 106 -1.07 3.12 -1.89
C VAL A 106 0.15 3.58 -2.67
N TYR A 107 0.46 4.86 -2.55
CA TYR A 107 1.58 5.49 -3.24
C TYR A 107 2.60 5.94 -2.21
N THR A 108 3.82 5.47 -2.33
CA THR A 108 4.96 5.96 -1.52
C THR A 108 5.84 6.94 -2.28
N PHE A 109 5.47 7.25 -3.51
CA PHE A 109 6.22 8.04 -4.46
C PHE A 109 5.31 9.06 -5.15
N SER A 110 5.81 10.29 -5.34
CA SER A 110 5.10 11.36 -6.05
C SER A 110 6.08 12.34 -6.68
N PHE A 111 5.66 12.97 -7.75
CA PHE A 111 6.34 14.16 -8.27
C PHE A 111 5.82 15.41 -7.54
N MET A 112 6.73 16.26 -7.09
CA MET A 112 6.38 17.54 -6.50
C MET A 112 6.17 18.57 -7.61
N PRO A 113 5.05 19.33 -7.61
CA PRO A 113 4.80 20.36 -8.62
C PRO A 113 5.92 21.41 -8.70
N GLU A 114 6.54 21.71 -7.55
CA GLU A 114 7.62 22.70 -7.46
C GLU A 114 8.95 22.22 -8.03
N ASN A 115 9.12 20.91 -8.17
CA ASN A 115 10.32 20.30 -8.75
C ASN A 115 9.99 18.98 -9.47
N PRO A 116 9.44 19.05 -10.69
CA PRO A 116 9.00 17.87 -11.44
C PRO A 116 10.12 16.86 -11.75
N GLY A 117 11.38 17.32 -11.74
CA GLY A 117 12.57 16.48 -11.98
C GLY A 117 13.08 15.74 -10.75
N SER A 118 12.55 16.02 -9.55
CA SER A 118 12.99 15.40 -8.30
C SER A 118 11.81 14.77 -7.57
N PRO A 119 11.49 13.51 -7.87
CA PRO A 119 10.43 12.80 -7.17
C PRO A 119 10.77 12.64 -5.68
N VAL A 120 9.74 12.67 -4.85
CA VAL A 120 9.85 12.46 -3.41
C VAL A 120 9.25 11.12 -3.07
N SER A 121 10.03 10.29 -2.37
CA SER A 121 9.56 9.04 -1.79
C SER A 121 9.39 9.22 -0.28
N LYS A 122 8.25 8.78 0.25
CA LYS A 122 7.93 8.81 1.68
C LYS A 122 7.13 7.56 2.06
N PRO A 123 7.43 6.93 3.21
CA PRO A 123 6.69 5.77 3.65
C PRO A 123 5.23 6.11 3.94
N VAL A 124 4.36 5.12 3.76
CA VAL A 124 2.97 5.15 4.20
C VAL A 124 2.83 4.24 5.41
N ILE A 125 2.13 4.72 6.44
CA ILE A 125 1.90 3.98 7.68
C ILE A 125 0.40 3.89 7.94
N ILE A 126 -0.12 2.67 8.00
CA ILE A 126 -1.48 2.35 8.41
C ILE A 126 -1.36 1.60 9.73
N GLU A 127 -1.79 2.22 10.82
CA GLU A 127 -1.72 1.60 12.14
C GLU A 127 -2.72 0.44 12.26
N LYS A 128 -2.69 -0.30 13.36
CA LYS A 128 -3.54 -1.48 13.55
C LYS A 128 -5.03 -1.16 13.60
N ASP A 129 -5.85 -2.15 13.30
CA ASP A 129 -7.32 -2.10 13.39
C ASP A 129 -7.94 -0.98 12.53
N VAL A 130 -7.29 -0.59 11.43
CA VAL A 130 -7.81 0.44 10.49
C VAL A 130 -8.70 -0.22 9.45
N TYR A 131 -9.85 0.41 9.19
CA TYR A 131 -10.77 0.01 8.13
C TYR A 131 -10.75 1.03 6.99
N ILE A 132 -10.31 0.62 5.81
CA ILE A 132 -10.27 1.43 4.60
C ILE A 132 -11.32 0.90 3.64
N CYS A 133 -12.33 1.72 3.33
CA CYS A 133 -13.36 1.38 2.35
C CYS A 133 -12.78 1.29 0.93
N GLY A 134 -13.64 0.98 -0.05
CA GLY A 134 -13.20 0.84 -1.44
C GLY A 134 -12.78 2.15 -2.10
N ASP A 135 -11.93 2.04 -3.14
CA ASP A 135 -11.47 3.14 -4.00
C ASP A 135 -10.76 4.30 -3.27
N VAL A 136 -10.07 3.99 -2.18
CA VAL A 136 -9.27 4.97 -1.44
C VAL A 136 -7.88 5.10 -2.03
N LYS A 137 -7.38 6.33 -2.16
CA LYS A 137 -6.01 6.64 -2.57
C LYS A 137 -5.23 7.16 -1.37
N ILE A 138 -4.12 6.51 -1.05
CA ILE A 138 -3.25 6.90 0.07
C ILE A 138 -1.95 7.44 -0.51
N MET A 139 -1.66 8.70 -0.19
CA MET A 139 -0.58 9.46 -0.79
C MET A 139 0.73 9.33 0.02
N PRO A 140 1.89 9.62 -0.60
CA PRO A 140 3.19 9.50 0.06
C PRO A 140 3.28 10.27 1.37
N GLY A 141 3.77 9.61 2.41
CA GLY A 141 3.92 10.17 3.75
C GLY A 141 2.64 10.19 4.59
N ALA A 142 1.54 9.60 4.10
CA ALA A 142 0.32 9.49 4.87
C ALA A 142 0.50 8.55 6.07
N LYS A 143 -0.10 8.94 7.20
CA LYS A 143 -0.21 8.12 8.39
C LYS A 143 -1.66 8.05 8.83
N ILE A 144 -2.22 6.83 8.93
CA ILE A 144 -3.60 6.59 9.37
C ILE A 144 -3.55 5.97 10.76
N GLY A 145 -4.10 6.68 11.74
CA GLY A 145 -4.08 6.28 13.14
C GLY A 145 -4.99 5.10 13.44
N LYS A 146 -4.62 4.36 14.47
CA LYS A 146 -5.26 3.13 14.95
C LYS A 146 -6.78 3.23 15.02
N GLY A 147 -7.47 2.20 14.54
CA GLY A 147 -8.92 2.04 14.69
C GLY A 147 -9.73 3.07 13.93
N SER A 148 -9.15 3.77 12.97
CA SER A 148 -9.86 4.73 12.13
C SER A 148 -10.54 4.08 10.95
N VAL A 149 -11.58 4.72 10.46
CA VAL A 149 -12.34 4.32 9.26
C VAL A 149 -12.15 5.38 8.19
N ILE A 150 -11.69 4.96 7.00
CA ILE A 150 -11.58 5.83 5.82
C ILE A 150 -12.71 5.50 4.86
N CYS A 151 -13.57 6.49 4.59
CA CYS A 151 -14.71 6.31 3.70
C CYS A 151 -14.29 6.12 2.23
N ALA A 152 -15.14 5.43 1.48
CA ALA A 152 -14.90 5.14 0.07
C ALA A 152 -14.63 6.40 -0.78
N GLY A 153 -13.76 6.25 -1.79
CA GLY A 153 -13.41 7.33 -2.72
C GLY A 153 -12.54 8.45 -2.11
N SER A 154 -12.05 8.28 -0.89
CA SER A 154 -11.22 9.30 -0.23
C SER A 154 -9.80 9.35 -0.77
N VAL A 155 -9.17 10.53 -0.72
CA VAL A 155 -7.75 10.73 -1.01
C VAL A 155 -7.04 11.24 0.24
N VAL A 156 -6.20 10.37 0.82
CA VAL A 156 -5.54 10.61 2.11
C VAL A 156 -4.18 11.26 1.91
N PHE A 157 -4.04 12.48 2.42
CA PHE A 157 -2.78 13.21 2.52
C PHE A 157 -2.43 13.44 4.00
N GLY A 158 -1.16 13.23 4.37
CA GLY A 158 -0.68 13.50 5.73
C GLY A 158 -1.32 12.61 6.80
N ASN A 159 -1.62 13.15 7.97
CA ASN A 159 -1.99 12.38 9.15
C ASN A 159 -3.50 12.38 9.42
N ILE A 160 -4.07 11.18 9.54
CA ILE A 160 -5.41 10.95 10.09
C ILE A 160 -5.27 10.50 11.55
N PRO A 161 -5.92 11.16 12.52
CA PRO A 161 -5.88 10.75 13.93
C PRO A 161 -6.47 9.36 14.16
N SER A 162 -6.15 8.75 15.30
CA SER A 162 -6.73 7.46 15.71
C SER A 162 -8.21 7.57 16.08
N GLY A 163 -8.99 6.53 15.81
CA GLY A 163 -10.38 6.40 16.25
C GLY A 163 -11.36 7.37 15.59
N VAL A 164 -11.06 7.84 14.39
CA VAL A 164 -11.93 8.75 13.64
C VAL A 164 -12.51 8.09 12.40
N VAL A 165 -13.68 8.59 11.97
CA VAL A 165 -14.19 8.40 10.62
C VAL A 165 -13.71 9.58 9.80
N ALA A 166 -13.03 9.32 8.67
CA ALA A 166 -12.49 10.35 7.79
C ALA A 166 -12.99 10.15 6.36
N ALA A 167 -13.21 11.24 5.64
CA ALA A 167 -13.75 11.19 4.28
C ALA A 167 -13.28 12.38 3.43
N GLY A 168 -13.34 12.20 2.11
CA GLY A 168 -13.21 13.28 1.13
C GLY A 168 -11.87 13.35 0.40
N ASN A 169 -11.71 14.40 -0.41
CA ASN A 169 -10.50 14.77 -1.13
C ASN A 169 -10.25 16.27 -0.99
N PRO A 170 -9.31 16.72 -0.13
CA PRO A 170 -8.49 15.88 0.77
C PRO A 170 -9.31 15.21 1.88
N CYS A 171 -8.88 14.00 2.30
CA CYS A 171 -9.53 13.26 3.37
C CYS A 171 -9.31 13.93 4.73
N VAL A 172 -10.41 14.24 5.42
CA VAL A 172 -10.39 14.89 6.73
C VAL A 172 -11.33 14.15 7.72
N PRO A 173 -11.07 14.21 9.03
CA PRO A 173 -11.98 13.67 10.03
C PRO A 173 -13.38 14.28 9.92
N VAL A 174 -14.42 13.42 9.86
CA VAL A 174 -15.84 13.83 9.81
C VAL A 174 -16.65 13.30 10.99
N GLY A 175 -16.06 12.41 11.79
CA GLY A 175 -16.70 11.83 12.97
C GLY A 175 -15.74 11.02 13.82
N LYS A 176 -16.26 10.37 14.86
CA LYS A 176 -15.54 9.43 15.71
C LYS A 176 -16.06 8.01 15.48
N VAL A 177 -15.19 7.03 15.56
CA VAL A 177 -15.58 5.63 15.63
C VAL A 177 -16.21 5.41 17.01
N LYS A 178 -17.38 4.76 17.05
CA LYS A 178 -18.11 4.44 18.29
C LYS A 178 -17.66 3.11 18.86
#